data_9700fcd51ece6a05f418f0998f7ff67d
#
_entry.id   9700fcd51ece6a05f418f0998f7ff67d
#
_cell.length_a   1.000
_cell.length_b   1.000
_cell.length_c   1.000
_cell.angle_alpha   90.00
_cell.angle_beta   90.00
_cell.angle_gamma   90.00
#
_symmetry.space_group_name_H-M   'P 1'
#
loop_
_entity.id
_entity.type
_entity.pdbx_description
1 polymer ?
#
loop_
_entity_poly.entity_id
_entity_poly.type
_entity_poly.pdbx_seq_one_letter_code
_entity_poly.pdbx_strand_id
1 'polypeptide(L)'
;MNTQMYPFLRIAIVLVAGIMVGDMLYGHVPVRVVLWALAVLVCATIVAYNKSGNPLMTTSLLMLDVFVLGMWNVGRVEQWLDVPLNGEEETIEAVVAERPVVGLRTIRCMLIVADGRLTGRRISAYFHKDSMAEDARQLAVGDGVRVVSRLKAITNSERRQNGHFDNVRYQHVHGIVARTYINKGGWKRCRVSMRRLGLMLRVLIGMRSGRDRLLSQCNLHNMSESAYAVVAAMTMGDRSGLTRELRQSYAASGASHVLALSGMHLGVIYGLLSLLFVHHRMRVLGQVLAMVVIWAYATLVGMPPSVLRSATMLTIFAFVVLTGRRQVSLNTLAFAAVVQLAINPLSLWDVGFQMSFLAVLGIVMLNLRLRDVATPIWLSRWRVIRWMWSLVKVSLAAQIAVAPLSMYYFGTFPCYFLLTNLIAVPLAMLILYISVIMYLLGFWVWMQGIVATCVGWMATLMNTSLGFIASLPGACMYGIHINARQVWLMYALLLVAYLMSYYIERRNITTASRSALDKL
;
A
#
# COMPACT_ATOMS: atom_id res chain seq x y z
N MET A 1 -10.71 12.13 25.89
CA MET A 1 -10.29 10.75 25.51
C MET A 1 -9.36 10.22 26.59
N ASN A 2 -9.74 9.14 27.26
CA ASN A 2 -8.88 8.56 28.31
C ASN A 2 -7.65 7.96 27.61
N THR A 3 -6.50 8.62 27.71
CA THR A 3 -5.26 8.27 26.99
C THR A 3 -4.72 6.87 27.34
N GLN A 4 -5.19 6.28 28.45
CA GLN A 4 -4.85 4.91 28.83
C GLN A 4 -5.49 3.84 27.93
N MET A 5 -6.54 4.19 27.15
CA MET A 5 -7.23 3.24 26.27
C MET A 5 -6.47 2.93 24.95
N TYR A 6 -5.46 3.74 24.56
CA TYR A 6 -4.78 3.61 23.27
C TYR A 6 -3.25 3.61 23.41
N PRO A 7 -2.62 2.60 24.02
CA PRO A 7 -1.18 2.58 24.25
C PRO A 7 -0.35 2.59 22.96
N PHE A 8 -0.75 1.85 21.92
CA PHE A 8 -0.02 1.81 20.66
C PHE A 8 -0.12 3.12 19.87
N LEU A 9 -1.18 3.92 20.07
CA LEU A 9 -1.27 5.24 19.45
C LEU A 9 -0.17 6.18 19.96
N ARG A 10 0.15 6.14 21.27
CA ARG A 10 1.25 6.93 21.83
C ARG A 10 2.58 6.48 21.26
N ILE A 11 2.81 5.16 21.23
CA ILE A 11 4.03 4.57 20.66
C ILE A 11 4.18 4.97 19.20
N ALA A 12 3.10 4.92 18.40
CA ALA A 12 3.11 5.32 17.00
C ALA A 12 3.49 6.80 16.81
N ILE A 13 2.89 7.70 17.60
CA ILE A 13 3.17 9.13 17.52
C ILE A 13 4.64 9.41 17.86
N VAL A 14 5.15 8.81 18.94
CA VAL A 14 6.54 9.00 19.37
C VAL A 14 7.52 8.41 18.36
N LEU A 15 7.23 7.22 17.80
CA LEU A 15 8.03 6.60 16.75
C LEU A 15 8.08 7.48 15.49
N VAL A 16 6.94 8.02 15.06
CA VAL A 16 6.86 8.94 13.90
C VAL A 16 7.69 10.20 14.17
N ALA A 17 7.58 10.79 15.36
CA ALA A 17 8.39 11.94 15.74
C ALA A 17 9.90 11.62 15.72
N GLY A 18 10.28 10.45 16.25
CA GLY A 18 11.68 9.97 16.21
C GLY A 18 12.20 9.78 14.79
N ILE A 19 11.39 9.19 13.89
CA ILE A 19 11.73 9.02 12.48
C ILE A 19 11.91 10.37 11.80
N MET A 20 11.00 11.33 12.02
CA MET A 20 11.09 12.67 11.42
C MET A 20 12.34 13.43 11.88
N VAL A 21 12.63 13.42 13.17
CA VAL A 21 13.82 14.07 13.72
C VAL A 21 15.10 13.37 13.26
N GLY A 22 15.09 12.03 13.22
CA GLY A 22 16.22 11.24 12.72
C GLY A 22 16.54 11.52 11.25
N ASP A 23 15.52 11.71 10.43
CA ASP A 23 15.64 12.10 9.03
C ASP A 23 16.26 13.52 8.86
N MET A 24 15.79 14.47 9.68
CA MET A 24 16.34 15.83 9.69
C MET A 24 17.82 15.88 10.15
N LEU A 25 18.20 15.00 11.06
CA LEU A 25 19.55 14.94 11.61
C LEU A 25 20.48 14.02 10.81
N TYR A 26 19.96 13.31 9.81
CA TYR A 26 20.78 12.45 8.94
C TYR A 26 21.87 13.29 8.24
N GLY A 27 23.07 12.79 8.23
CA GLY A 27 24.26 13.52 7.73
C GLY A 27 24.95 14.43 8.78
N HIS A 28 24.26 14.83 9.85
CA HIS A 28 24.85 15.63 10.95
C HIS A 28 25.27 14.77 12.13
N VAL A 29 24.51 13.72 12.43
CA VAL A 29 24.80 12.81 13.55
C VAL A 29 25.08 11.40 13.01
N PRO A 30 26.27 10.83 13.31
CA PRO A 30 26.60 9.47 12.89
C PRO A 30 25.60 8.45 13.48
N VAL A 31 25.11 7.53 12.66
CA VAL A 31 24.15 6.50 13.05
C VAL A 31 24.65 5.65 14.24
N ARG A 32 25.98 5.45 14.35
CA ARG A 32 26.61 4.75 15.46
C ARG A 32 26.43 5.46 16.80
N VAL A 33 26.47 6.80 16.81
CA VAL A 33 26.25 7.61 18.03
C VAL A 33 24.80 7.44 18.51
N VAL A 34 23.84 7.46 17.61
CA VAL A 34 22.41 7.23 17.93
C VAL A 34 22.23 5.82 18.48
N LEU A 35 22.92 4.81 17.93
CA LEU A 35 22.87 3.43 18.44
C LEU A 35 23.42 3.32 19.87
N TRP A 36 24.54 3.96 20.17
CA TRP A 36 25.10 3.99 21.52
C TRP A 36 24.16 4.72 22.49
N ALA A 37 23.57 5.84 22.10
CA ALA A 37 22.58 6.55 22.88
C ALA A 37 21.36 5.66 23.20
N LEU A 38 20.88 4.92 22.21
CA LEU A 38 19.79 3.94 22.38
C LEU A 38 20.19 2.85 23.39
N ALA A 39 21.37 2.27 23.26
CA ALA A 39 21.83 1.21 24.17
C ALA A 39 21.94 1.70 25.62
N VAL A 40 22.50 2.89 25.85
CA VAL A 40 22.57 3.51 27.18
C VAL A 40 21.18 3.77 27.75
N LEU A 41 20.28 4.27 26.93
CA LEU A 41 18.91 4.59 27.34
C LEU A 41 18.11 3.34 27.71
N VAL A 42 18.21 2.27 26.91
CA VAL A 42 17.59 0.97 27.22
C VAL A 42 18.11 0.41 28.53
N CYS A 43 19.43 0.50 28.78
CA CYS A 43 20.02 0.11 30.07
C CYS A 43 19.43 0.95 31.24
N ALA A 44 19.31 2.27 31.04
CA ALA A 44 18.71 3.15 32.05
C ALA A 44 17.23 2.80 32.31
N THR A 45 16.48 2.47 31.28
CA THR A 45 15.07 2.03 31.36
C THR A 45 14.96 0.72 32.18
N ILE A 46 15.82 -0.26 31.89
CA ILE A 46 15.86 -1.53 32.66
C ILE A 46 16.20 -1.28 34.12
N VAL A 47 17.18 -0.44 34.40
CA VAL A 47 17.56 -0.10 35.79
C VAL A 47 16.43 0.64 36.50
N ALA A 48 15.79 1.59 35.84
CA ALA A 48 14.65 2.32 36.38
C ALA A 48 13.46 1.38 36.68
N TYR A 49 13.19 0.44 35.79
CA TYR A 49 12.13 -0.56 35.97
C TYR A 49 12.39 -1.43 37.19
N ASN A 50 13.65 -1.86 37.41
CA ASN A 50 14.00 -2.74 38.51
C ASN A 50 14.16 -2.03 39.88
N LYS A 51 14.56 -0.73 39.88
CA LYS A 51 14.90 -0.01 41.12
C LYS A 51 13.89 1.03 41.58
N SER A 52 13.23 1.76 40.63
CA SER A 52 12.53 2.99 41.01
C SER A 52 11.10 2.77 41.49
N GLY A 53 10.43 1.68 41.11
CA GLY A 53 8.99 1.47 41.37
C GLY A 53 8.06 2.59 40.83
N ASN A 54 8.62 3.60 40.19
CA ASN A 54 7.86 4.75 39.66
C ASN A 54 7.40 4.52 38.22
N PRO A 55 6.10 4.23 38.00
CA PRO A 55 5.60 3.88 36.67
C PRO A 55 5.67 5.05 35.65
N LEU A 56 5.63 6.31 36.12
CA LEU A 56 5.75 7.48 35.23
C LEU A 56 7.16 7.60 34.66
N MET A 57 8.18 7.44 35.49
CA MET A 57 9.58 7.50 35.07
C MET A 57 9.89 6.40 34.05
N THR A 58 9.48 5.17 34.33
CA THR A 58 9.69 4.03 33.44
C THR A 58 8.97 4.22 32.10
N THR A 59 7.72 4.71 32.12
CA THR A 59 6.96 4.99 30.89
C THR A 59 7.61 6.08 30.07
N SER A 60 8.11 7.16 30.71
CA SER A 60 8.78 8.26 30.00
C SER A 60 10.07 7.81 29.34
N LEU A 61 10.88 6.99 30.03
CA LEU A 61 12.10 6.41 29.47
C LEU A 61 11.78 5.48 28.29
N LEU A 62 10.76 4.64 28.41
CA LEU A 62 10.32 3.75 27.33
C LEU A 62 9.86 4.55 26.09
N MET A 63 9.16 5.68 26.27
CA MET A 63 8.80 6.54 25.14
C MET A 63 10.05 7.16 24.51
N LEU A 64 11.04 7.54 25.30
CA LEU A 64 12.31 8.05 24.79
C LEU A 64 13.10 6.96 24.03
N ASP A 65 13.09 5.71 24.51
CA ASP A 65 13.66 4.57 23.79
C ASP A 65 13.04 4.42 22.41
N VAL A 66 11.70 4.48 22.32
CA VAL A 66 10.97 4.39 21.05
C VAL A 66 11.31 5.57 20.12
N PHE A 67 11.46 6.77 20.65
CA PHE A 67 11.86 7.94 19.89
C PHE A 67 13.26 7.78 19.28
N VAL A 68 14.25 7.40 20.11
CA VAL A 68 15.64 7.20 19.65
C VAL A 68 15.75 5.99 18.72
N LEU A 69 14.94 4.94 18.95
CA LEU A 69 14.82 3.80 18.03
C LEU A 69 14.34 4.26 16.64
N GLY A 70 13.36 5.16 16.58
CA GLY A 70 12.90 5.77 15.33
C GLY A 70 14.02 6.51 14.59
N MET A 71 14.80 7.33 15.33
CA MET A 71 15.95 8.06 14.79
C MET A 71 17.03 7.10 14.24
N TRP A 72 17.38 6.08 15.01
CA TRP A 72 18.37 5.09 14.59
C TRP A 72 17.92 4.31 13.34
N ASN A 73 16.65 3.89 13.32
CA ASN A 73 16.14 3.06 12.25
C ASN A 73 16.14 3.79 10.90
N VAL A 74 15.73 5.07 10.87
CA VAL A 74 15.78 5.86 9.62
C VAL A 74 17.22 6.11 9.20
N GLY A 75 18.11 6.46 10.12
CA GLY A 75 19.51 6.68 9.80
C GLY A 75 20.19 5.42 9.24
N ARG A 76 19.88 4.24 9.78
CA ARG A 76 20.38 2.96 9.29
C ARG A 76 19.93 2.68 7.85
N VAL A 77 18.65 2.95 7.53
CA VAL A 77 18.09 2.69 6.20
C VAL A 77 18.62 3.68 5.19
N GLU A 78 18.73 4.97 5.54
CA GLU A 78 19.33 5.99 4.67
C GLU A 78 20.81 5.68 4.40
N GLN A 79 21.57 5.29 5.41
CA GLN A 79 22.98 4.88 5.24
C GLN A 79 23.11 3.65 4.32
N TRP A 80 22.14 2.74 4.36
CA TRP A 80 22.15 1.58 3.45
C TRP A 80 21.83 1.99 2.01
N LEU A 81 21.00 3.02 1.79
CA LEU A 81 20.63 3.53 0.47
C LEU A 81 21.68 4.47 -0.12
N ASP A 82 22.37 5.22 0.73
CA ASP A 82 23.39 6.17 0.33
C ASP A 82 24.70 5.44 -0.03
N VAL A 83 24.87 5.23 -1.33
CA VAL A 83 26.07 4.58 -1.87
C VAL A 83 26.82 5.55 -2.73
N PRO A 84 28.12 5.76 -2.48
CA PRO A 84 28.95 6.56 -3.36
C PRO A 84 29.03 5.88 -4.74
N LEU A 85 28.54 6.57 -5.78
CA LEU A 85 28.59 6.14 -7.17
C LEU A 85 29.80 6.81 -7.84
N ASN A 86 30.72 6.01 -8.37
CA ASN A 86 31.96 6.52 -8.94
C ASN A 86 31.79 7.19 -10.32
N GLY A 87 30.60 7.03 -10.94
CA GLY A 87 30.30 7.60 -12.26
C GLY A 87 31.07 6.94 -13.44
N GLU A 88 31.82 5.88 -13.16
CA GLU A 88 32.55 5.11 -14.16
C GLU A 88 31.66 4.01 -14.74
N GLU A 89 32.06 3.44 -15.87
CA GLU A 89 31.40 2.27 -16.45
C GLU A 89 31.77 1.04 -15.64
N GLU A 90 30.75 0.45 -15.02
CA GLU A 90 30.88 -0.79 -14.24
C GLU A 90 30.15 -1.93 -14.94
N THR A 91 30.72 -3.13 -14.86
CA THR A 91 30.04 -4.36 -15.27
C THR A 91 29.25 -4.89 -14.09
N ILE A 92 27.94 -5.00 -14.24
CA ILE A 92 27.01 -5.39 -13.19
C ILE A 92 26.31 -6.68 -13.60
N GLU A 93 26.39 -7.71 -12.77
CA GLU A 93 25.54 -8.89 -12.87
C GLU A 93 24.30 -8.71 -12.02
N ALA A 94 23.14 -8.82 -12.65
CA ALA A 94 21.88 -8.55 -12.01
C ALA A 94 20.80 -9.54 -12.45
N VAL A 95 19.73 -9.65 -11.65
CA VAL A 95 18.56 -10.47 -11.94
C VAL A 95 17.36 -9.56 -12.14
N VAL A 96 16.55 -9.87 -13.14
CA VAL A 96 15.31 -9.15 -13.43
C VAL A 96 14.31 -9.38 -12.30
N ALA A 97 13.92 -8.32 -11.63
CA ALA A 97 13.02 -8.37 -10.46
C ALA A 97 11.55 -8.22 -10.81
N GLU A 98 11.24 -7.51 -11.89
CA GLU A 98 9.88 -7.20 -12.33
C GLU A 98 9.80 -7.25 -13.86
N ARG A 99 8.61 -7.51 -14.41
CA ARG A 99 8.40 -7.48 -15.87
C ARG A 99 8.82 -6.13 -16.45
N PRO A 100 9.51 -6.12 -17.59
CA PRO A 100 9.86 -4.89 -18.28
C PRO A 100 8.62 -4.07 -18.64
N VAL A 101 8.65 -2.77 -18.35
CA VAL A 101 7.57 -1.85 -18.68
C VAL A 101 7.97 -1.04 -19.90
N VAL A 102 7.20 -1.19 -20.99
CA VAL A 102 7.45 -0.53 -22.26
C VAL A 102 6.96 0.93 -22.18
N GLY A 103 7.91 1.88 -22.15
CA GLY A 103 7.62 3.31 -22.25
C GLY A 103 7.61 3.80 -23.71
N LEU A 104 7.52 5.12 -23.93
CA LEU A 104 7.53 5.72 -25.28
C LEU A 104 8.87 5.54 -26.00
N ARG A 105 9.99 5.84 -25.32
CA ARG A 105 11.35 5.81 -25.87
C ARG A 105 12.25 4.76 -25.25
N THR A 106 11.92 4.25 -24.08
CA THR A 106 12.73 3.30 -23.33
C THR A 106 11.89 2.19 -22.74
N ILE A 107 12.52 1.04 -22.48
CA ILE A 107 11.97 -0.08 -21.72
C ILE A 107 12.59 -0.01 -20.34
N ARG A 108 11.76 0.21 -19.32
CA ARG A 108 12.20 0.23 -17.93
C ARG A 108 12.18 -1.18 -17.35
N CYS A 109 13.27 -1.60 -16.80
CA CYS A 109 13.43 -2.88 -16.11
C CYS A 109 13.96 -2.65 -14.69
N MET A 110 13.37 -3.32 -13.72
CA MET A 110 13.88 -3.32 -12.34
C MET A 110 14.84 -4.49 -12.16
N LEU A 111 16.09 -4.19 -11.81
CA LEU A 111 17.14 -5.17 -11.61
C LEU A 111 17.55 -5.25 -10.14
N ILE A 112 17.85 -6.45 -9.66
CA ILE A 112 18.51 -6.69 -8.36
C ILE A 112 19.94 -7.12 -8.66
N VAL A 113 20.90 -6.37 -8.13
CA VAL A 113 22.33 -6.67 -8.32
C VAL A 113 22.67 -7.95 -7.58
N ALA A 114 23.27 -8.90 -8.28
CA ALA A 114 23.61 -10.22 -7.73
C ALA A 114 25.06 -10.32 -7.30
N ASP A 115 25.96 -9.51 -7.86
CA ASP A 115 27.39 -9.52 -7.54
C ASP A 115 27.98 -8.10 -7.47
N GLY A 116 29.01 -7.93 -6.63
CA GLY A 116 29.72 -6.67 -6.46
C GLY A 116 29.26 -5.85 -5.25
N ARG A 117 29.69 -4.58 -5.21
CA ARG A 117 29.47 -3.63 -4.09
C ARG A 117 27.99 -3.36 -3.80
N LEU A 118 27.13 -3.50 -4.81
CA LEU A 118 25.69 -3.23 -4.73
C LEU A 118 24.84 -4.50 -4.57
N THR A 119 25.44 -5.63 -4.20
CA THR A 119 24.72 -6.92 -4.07
C THR A 119 23.47 -6.80 -3.21
N GLY A 120 22.33 -7.32 -3.70
CA GLY A 120 21.03 -7.26 -3.05
C GLY A 120 20.27 -5.94 -3.21
N ARG A 121 20.84 -4.91 -3.82
CA ARG A 121 20.22 -3.62 -4.04
C ARG A 121 19.47 -3.57 -5.36
N ARG A 122 18.45 -2.73 -5.41
CA ARG A 122 17.62 -2.52 -6.61
C ARG A 122 18.14 -1.34 -7.42
N ILE A 123 18.22 -1.51 -8.72
CA ILE A 123 18.54 -0.45 -9.68
C ILE A 123 17.48 -0.37 -10.76
N SER A 124 17.17 0.84 -11.22
CA SER A 124 16.24 1.07 -12.33
C SER A 124 17.00 1.18 -13.63
N ALA A 125 16.91 0.17 -14.50
CA ALA A 125 17.56 0.12 -15.79
C ALA A 125 16.60 0.55 -16.91
N TYR A 126 17.09 1.42 -17.80
CA TYR A 126 16.36 1.93 -18.97
C TYR A 126 17.08 1.50 -20.25
N PHE A 127 16.47 0.58 -20.99
CA PHE A 127 16.97 0.13 -22.28
C PHE A 127 16.39 1.02 -23.39
N HIS A 128 17.24 1.48 -24.31
CA HIS A 128 16.77 2.22 -25.49
C HIS A 128 15.95 1.33 -26.44
N LYS A 129 14.88 1.89 -27.03
CA LYS A 129 13.98 1.20 -28.00
C LYS A 129 14.58 1.10 -29.40
N ASP A 130 15.76 0.53 -29.53
CA ASP A 130 16.37 0.23 -30.83
C ASP A 130 16.22 -1.26 -31.20
N SER A 131 16.83 -1.71 -32.31
CA SER A 131 16.69 -3.09 -32.82
C SER A 131 16.96 -4.22 -31.82
N MET A 132 17.72 -3.97 -30.73
CA MET A 132 17.86 -4.89 -29.58
C MET A 132 16.76 -4.75 -28.51
N ALA A 133 15.83 -3.84 -28.68
CA ALA A 133 14.72 -3.63 -27.74
C ALA A 133 13.72 -4.80 -27.72
N GLU A 134 13.65 -5.60 -28.77
CA GLU A 134 12.83 -6.81 -28.79
C GLU A 134 13.29 -7.82 -27.75
N ASP A 135 14.58 -8.03 -27.63
CA ASP A 135 15.16 -8.94 -26.63
C ASP A 135 14.89 -8.45 -25.19
N ALA A 136 14.95 -7.14 -24.95
CA ALA A 136 14.64 -6.59 -23.64
C ALA A 136 13.16 -6.71 -23.24
N ARG A 137 12.25 -6.75 -24.21
CA ARG A 137 10.81 -7.02 -23.96
C ARG A 137 10.57 -8.48 -23.52
N GLN A 138 11.40 -9.40 -24.00
CA GLN A 138 11.29 -10.82 -23.72
C GLN A 138 11.95 -11.23 -22.39
N LEU A 139 12.57 -10.29 -21.67
CA LEU A 139 13.13 -10.56 -20.35
C LEU A 139 12.03 -10.95 -19.36
N ALA A 140 12.17 -12.14 -18.78
CA ALA A 140 11.28 -12.65 -17.75
C ALA A 140 11.83 -12.37 -16.34
N VAL A 141 10.95 -12.38 -15.36
CA VAL A 141 11.36 -12.28 -13.94
C VAL A 141 12.22 -13.49 -13.59
N GLY A 142 13.39 -13.22 -13.02
CA GLY A 142 14.39 -14.24 -12.69
C GLY A 142 15.50 -14.41 -13.73
N ASP A 143 15.36 -13.79 -14.91
CA ASP A 143 16.45 -13.82 -15.89
C ASP A 143 17.68 -13.07 -15.37
N GLY A 144 18.84 -13.67 -15.59
CA GLY A 144 20.11 -13.03 -15.31
C GLY A 144 20.56 -12.16 -16.50
N VAL A 145 21.05 -10.98 -16.18
CA VAL A 145 21.62 -10.04 -17.16
C VAL A 145 22.95 -9.53 -16.68
N ARG A 146 23.90 -9.42 -17.61
CA ARG A 146 25.16 -8.69 -17.41
C ARG A 146 25.04 -7.38 -18.16
N VAL A 147 25.23 -6.29 -17.45
CA VAL A 147 25.08 -4.93 -17.95
C VAL A 147 26.38 -4.18 -17.76
N VAL A 148 26.86 -3.52 -18.82
CA VAL A 148 27.99 -2.60 -18.79
C VAL A 148 27.43 -1.19 -18.95
N SER A 149 27.48 -0.40 -17.88
CA SER A 149 26.85 0.91 -17.90
C SER A 149 27.29 1.78 -16.72
N ARG A 150 27.08 3.10 -16.84
CA ARG A 150 27.32 4.07 -15.77
C ARG A 150 26.11 4.17 -14.86
N LEU A 151 26.35 3.94 -13.58
CA LEU A 151 25.33 4.18 -12.56
C LEU A 151 25.21 5.67 -12.27
N LYS A 152 23.97 6.17 -12.29
CA LYS A 152 23.65 7.56 -11.98
C LYS A 152 22.82 7.65 -10.72
N ALA A 153 23.14 8.62 -9.88
CA ALA A 153 22.30 8.96 -8.74
C ALA A 153 20.90 9.35 -9.20
N ILE A 154 19.92 9.08 -8.36
CA ILE A 154 18.54 9.46 -8.60
C ILE A 154 18.44 10.95 -8.28
N THR A 155 17.95 11.74 -9.24
CA THR A 155 17.76 13.19 -9.09
C THR A 155 16.31 13.55 -9.37
N ASN A 156 15.83 14.59 -8.71
CA ASN A 156 14.53 15.19 -9.07
C ASN A 156 14.72 15.94 -10.39
N SER A 157 13.92 15.59 -11.42
CA SER A 157 13.99 16.26 -12.71
C SER A 157 13.36 17.65 -12.61
N GLU A 158 14.05 18.69 -13.08
CA GLU A 158 13.60 20.10 -13.08
C GLU A 158 12.28 20.32 -13.85
N ARG A 159 11.91 19.42 -14.76
CA ARG A 159 10.66 19.52 -15.55
C ARG A 159 9.37 19.33 -14.76
N ARG A 160 9.42 18.93 -13.48
CA ARG A 160 8.25 18.78 -12.60
C ARG A 160 8.20 19.87 -11.53
N GLN A 161 8.49 21.13 -11.89
CA GLN A 161 8.45 22.27 -10.97
C GLN A 161 7.07 22.55 -10.33
N ASN A 162 5.99 21.93 -10.79
CA ASN A 162 4.64 22.18 -10.28
C ASN A 162 4.05 21.05 -9.41
N GLY A 163 4.83 20.04 -9.01
CA GLY A 163 4.35 18.93 -8.18
C GLY A 163 5.20 18.73 -6.93
N HIS A 164 4.57 18.63 -5.79
CA HIS A 164 5.21 18.34 -4.48
C HIS A 164 5.74 16.90 -4.35
N PHE A 165 5.83 16.17 -5.48
CA PHE A 165 6.27 14.78 -5.50
C PHE A 165 7.80 14.67 -5.57
N ASP A 166 8.41 14.23 -4.47
CA ASP A 166 9.83 13.91 -4.39
C ASP A 166 10.12 12.53 -4.98
N ASN A 167 10.66 12.51 -6.20
CA ASN A 167 10.99 11.27 -6.89
C ASN A 167 12.17 10.52 -6.24
N VAL A 168 13.16 11.24 -5.69
CA VAL A 168 14.30 10.63 -5.01
C VAL A 168 13.78 9.84 -3.81
N ARG A 169 13.00 10.49 -2.96
CA ARG A 169 12.42 9.88 -1.77
C ARG A 169 11.49 8.72 -2.10
N TYR A 170 10.66 8.86 -3.12
CA TYR A 170 9.83 7.76 -3.61
C TYR A 170 10.65 6.52 -4.00
N GLN A 171 11.76 6.70 -4.69
CA GLN A 171 12.60 5.58 -5.10
C GLN A 171 13.35 4.97 -3.91
N HIS A 172 13.84 5.78 -2.97
CA HIS A 172 14.46 5.31 -1.72
C HIS A 172 13.48 4.47 -0.88
N VAL A 173 12.23 4.91 -0.74
CA VAL A 173 11.17 4.11 -0.06
C VAL A 173 11.03 2.71 -0.68
N HIS A 174 11.20 2.60 -2.00
CA HIS A 174 11.14 1.32 -2.75
C HIS A 174 12.48 0.56 -2.80
N GLY A 175 13.50 1.07 -2.12
CA GLY A 175 14.83 0.46 -2.04
C GLY A 175 15.64 0.55 -3.33
N ILE A 176 15.33 1.51 -4.21
CA ILE A 176 16.04 1.76 -5.45
C ILE A 176 17.18 2.76 -5.16
N VAL A 177 18.41 2.34 -5.44
CA VAL A 177 19.62 3.08 -5.07
C VAL A 177 20.16 3.91 -6.24
N ALA A 178 20.01 3.40 -7.46
CA ALA A 178 20.57 4.04 -8.64
C ALA A 178 19.71 3.81 -9.88
N ARG A 179 19.94 4.61 -10.89
CA ARG A 179 19.40 4.41 -12.24
C ARG A 179 20.52 4.26 -13.26
N THR A 180 20.24 3.51 -14.31
CA THR A 180 21.19 3.37 -15.41
C THR A 180 20.48 3.40 -16.76
N TYR A 181 21.16 3.94 -17.76
CA TYR A 181 20.70 3.97 -19.15
C TYR A 181 21.62 3.07 -19.95
N ILE A 182 21.06 2.05 -20.56
CA ILE A 182 21.78 1.00 -21.27
C ILE A 182 21.72 1.30 -22.76
N ASN A 183 22.89 1.53 -23.35
CA ASN A 183 23.06 1.74 -24.78
C ASN A 183 23.06 0.40 -25.55
N LYS A 184 23.04 0.49 -26.89
CA LYS A 184 23.15 -0.67 -27.78
C LYS A 184 24.40 -1.51 -27.43
N GLY A 185 24.22 -2.83 -27.30
CA GLY A 185 25.31 -3.76 -26.99
C GLY A 185 25.81 -3.74 -25.55
N GLY A 186 25.32 -2.83 -24.69
CA GLY A 186 25.74 -2.70 -23.29
C GLY A 186 25.17 -3.76 -22.34
N TRP A 187 24.48 -4.79 -22.85
CA TRP A 187 23.95 -5.86 -22.03
C TRP A 187 23.90 -7.20 -22.75
N LYS A 188 23.97 -8.28 -21.97
CA LYS A 188 23.80 -9.65 -22.45
C LYS A 188 23.02 -10.47 -21.45
N ARG A 189 22.16 -11.37 -21.93
CA ARG A 189 21.51 -12.37 -21.08
C ARG A 189 22.56 -13.39 -20.63
N CYS A 190 22.62 -13.68 -19.34
CA CYS A 190 23.59 -14.61 -18.77
C CYS A 190 22.97 -15.39 -17.60
N ARG A 191 23.58 -16.49 -17.23
CA ARG A 191 23.20 -17.21 -16.02
C ARG A 191 23.89 -16.56 -14.82
N VAL A 192 23.09 -15.95 -13.95
CA VAL A 192 23.59 -15.30 -12.74
C VAL A 192 23.30 -16.20 -11.53
N SER A 193 24.30 -16.40 -10.69
CA SER A 193 24.15 -17.17 -9.47
C SER A 193 23.37 -16.39 -8.41
N MET A 194 22.18 -16.88 -8.06
CA MET A 194 21.36 -16.28 -7.00
C MET A 194 21.87 -16.63 -5.57
N ARG A 195 22.95 -17.42 -5.43
CA ARG A 195 23.42 -17.89 -4.10
C ARG A 195 23.82 -16.76 -3.17
N ARG A 196 24.31 -15.64 -3.70
CA ARG A 196 24.71 -14.45 -2.93
C ARG A 196 23.52 -13.57 -2.51
N LEU A 197 22.36 -13.77 -3.13
CA LEU A 197 21.14 -13.06 -2.71
C LEU A 197 20.56 -13.70 -1.45
N GLY A 198 20.06 -12.89 -0.54
CA GLY A 198 19.39 -13.36 0.67
C GLY A 198 18.20 -14.29 0.35
N LEU A 199 17.91 -15.24 1.24
CA LEU A 199 16.83 -16.21 1.05
C LEU A 199 15.49 -15.53 0.69
N MET A 200 15.15 -14.45 1.36
CA MET A 200 13.92 -13.69 1.11
C MET A 200 13.82 -13.20 -0.33
N LEU A 201 14.90 -12.67 -0.91
CA LEU A 201 14.92 -12.18 -2.30
C LEU A 201 14.77 -13.33 -3.29
N ARG A 202 15.39 -14.49 -3.02
CA ARG A 202 15.23 -15.70 -3.86
C ARG A 202 13.80 -16.19 -3.87
N VAL A 203 13.16 -16.28 -2.71
CA VAL A 203 11.75 -16.67 -2.59
C VAL A 203 10.87 -15.67 -3.36
N LEU A 204 11.11 -14.38 -3.19
CA LEU A 204 10.33 -13.34 -3.85
C LEU A 204 10.43 -13.41 -5.38
N ILE A 205 11.64 -13.61 -5.92
CA ILE A 205 11.87 -13.78 -7.38
C ILE A 205 11.17 -15.05 -7.87
N GLY A 206 11.32 -16.17 -7.15
CA GLY A 206 10.66 -17.44 -7.50
C GLY A 206 9.13 -17.33 -7.53
N MET A 207 8.55 -16.68 -6.52
CA MET A 207 7.09 -16.46 -6.47
C MET A 207 6.60 -15.53 -7.58
N ARG A 208 7.33 -14.47 -7.90
CA ARG A 208 7.01 -13.60 -9.03
C ARG A 208 7.11 -14.31 -10.37
N SER A 209 8.11 -15.18 -10.55
CA SER A 209 8.21 -16.03 -11.74
C SER A 209 7.03 -17.00 -11.85
N GLY A 210 6.61 -17.61 -10.72
CA GLY A 210 5.40 -18.44 -10.65
C GLY A 210 4.13 -17.66 -11.03
N ARG A 211 3.97 -16.43 -10.51
CA ARG A 211 2.90 -15.52 -10.89
C ARG A 211 2.84 -15.29 -12.39
N ASP A 212 4.00 -15.04 -13.00
CA ASP A 212 4.08 -14.75 -14.42
C ASP A 212 3.70 -15.96 -15.29
N ARG A 213 4.00 -17.19 -14.83
CA ARG A 213 3.52 -18.43 -15.47
C ARG A 213 2.00 -18.56 -15.36
N LEU A 214 1.41 -18.27 -14.20
CA LEU A 214 -0.06 -18.28 -14.04
C LEU A 214 -0.73 -17.27 -14.97
N LEU A 215 -0.19 -16.05 -15.06
CA LEU A 215 -0.71 -15.03 -15.97
C LEU A 215 -0.59 -15.44 -17.44
N SER A 216 0.51 -16.07 -17.85
CA SER A 216 0.67 -16.54 -19.24
C SER A 216 -0.35 -17.62 -19.61
N GLN A 217 -0.70 -18.52 -18.69
CA GLN A 217 -1.76 -19.50 -18.92
C GLN A 217 -3.13 -18.83 -19.13
N CYS A 218 -3.43 -17.78 -18.39
CA CYS A 218 -4.70 -17.06 -18.54
C CYS A 218 -4.80 -16.23 -19.81
N ASN A 219 -3.66 -15.79 -20.36
CA ASN A 219 -3.62 -15.03 -21.63
C ASN A 219 -3.98 -15.87 -22.86
N LEU A 220 -4.03 -17.21 -22.74
CA LEU A 220 -4.45 -18.13 -23.81
C LEU A 220 -5.96 -18.05 -24.11
N HIS A 221 -6.74 -17.36 -23.28
CA HIS A 221 -8.18 -17.28 -23.41
C HIS A 221 -8.54 -15.90 -23.98
N ASN A 222 -9.46 -15.86 -24.95
CA ASN A 222 -9.86 -14.69 -25.78
C ASN A 222 -10.40 -13.49 -24.96
N MET A 223 -9.63 -12.95 -24.03
CA MET A 223 -9.90 -11.67 -23.39
C MET A 223 -9.39 -10.51 -24.26
N SER A 224 -10.11 -9.38 -24.27
CA SER A 224 -9.54 -8.15 -24.85
C SER A 224 -8.29 -7.74 -24.06
N GLU A 225 -7.30 -7.14 -24.75
CA GLU A 225 -6.04 -6.69 -24.12
C GLU A 225 -6.28 -5.78 -22.91
N SER A 226 -7.26 -4.86 -23.01
CA SER A 226 -7.62 -3.95 -21.92
C SER A 226 -8.26 -4.67 -20.74
N ALA A 227 -9.11 -5.68 -20.97
CA ALA A 227 -9.72 -6.47 -19.91
C ALA A 227 -8.67 -7.34 -19.22
N TYR A 228 -7.81 -8.01 -19.99
CA TYR A 228 -6.69 -8.79 -19.45
C TYR A 228 -5.76 -7.93 -18.57
N ALA A 229 -5.37 -6.73 -19.07
CA ALA A 229 -4.51 -5.82 -18.33
C ALA A 229 -5.10 -5.41 -16.98
N VAL A 230 -6.42 -5.17 -16.93
CA VAL A 230 -7.12 -4.83 -15.68
C VAL A 230 -7.21 -6.03 -14.74
N VAL A 231 -7.58 -7.20 -15.24
CA VAL A 231 -7.62 -8.44 -14.45
C VAL A 231 -6.24 -8.78 -13.87
N ALA A 232 -5.19 -8.72 -14.69
CA ALA A 232 -3.81 -8.97 -14.26
C ALA A 232 -3.35 -7.97 -13.18
N ALA A 233 -3.69 -6.68 -13.34
CA ALA A 233 -3.38 -5.63 -12.37
C ALA A 233 -4.10 -5.85 -11.03
N MET A 234 -5.40 -6.18 -11.08
CA MET A 234 -6.23 -6.35 -9.90
C MET A 234 -5.94 -7.65 -9.15
N THR A 235 -5.71 -8.77 -9.85
CA THR A 235 -5.54 -10.07 -9.22
C THR A 235 -4.11 -10.38 -8.84
N MET A 236 -3.15 -10.03 -9.71
CA MET A 236 -1.74 -10.39 -9.57
C MET A 236 -0.80 -9.19 -9.44
N GLY A 237 -1.32 -7.96 -9.49
CA GLY A 237 -0.52 -6.74 -9.37
C GLY A 237 0.35 -6.43 -10.58
N ASP A 238 0.13 -7.10 -11.72
CA ASP A 238 0.87 -6.83 -12.94
C ASP A 238 0.25 -5.66 -13.69
N ARG A 239 0.93 -4.52 -13.65
CA ARG A 239 0.51 -3.27 -14.30
C ARG A 239 1.20 -3.02 -15.64
N SER A 240 1.97 -3.97 -16.13
CA SER A 240 2.77 -3.80 -17.36
C SER A 240 1.90 -3.59 -18.59
N GLY A 241 0.74 -4.25 -18.66
CA GLY A 241 -0.22 -4.13 -19.76
C GLY A 241 -1.17 -2.92 -19.69
N LEU A 242 -1.18 -2.14 -18.60
CA LEU A 242 -2.07 -1.00 -18.48
C LEU A 242 -1.62 0.16 -19.39
N THR A 243 -2.44 0.53 -20.37
CA THR A 243 -2.19 1.69 -21.22
C THR A 243 -2.32 3.01 -20.44
N ARG A 244 -1.78 4.10 -21.02
CA ARG A 244 -1.86 5.43 -20.41
C ARG A 244 -3.30 5.92 -20.35
N GLU A 245 -4.06 5.69 -21.40
CA GLU A 245 -5.46 6.08 -21.54
C GLU A 245 -6.33 5.40 -20.48
N LEU A 246 -6.12 4.07 -20.31
CA LEU A 246 -6.84 3.30 -19.29
C LEU A 246 -6.55 3.81 -17.88
N ARG A 247 -5.27 4.08 -17.56
CA ARG A 247 -4.90 4.67 -16.27
C ARG A 247 -5.51 6.04 -16.05
N GLN A 248 -5.57 6.88 -17.09
CA GLN A 248 -6.18 8.20 -17.01
C GLN A 248 -7.70 8.12 -16.79
N SER A 249 -8.41 7.22 -17.48
CA SER A 249 -9.85 7.01 -17.27
C SER A 249 -10.17 6.57 -15.84
N TYR A 250 -9.38 5.63 -15.30
CA TYR A 250 -9.53 5.21 -13.91
C TYR A 250 -9.15 6.32 -12.91
N ALA A 251 -8.21 7.18 -13.23
CA ALA A 251 -7.85 8.32 -12.38
C ALA A 251 -8.95 9.39 -12.40
N ALA A 252 -9.46 9.74 -13.58
CA ALA A 252 -10.49 10.75 -13.74
C ALA A 252 -11.84 10.32 -13.12
N SER A 253 -12.19 9.04 -13.20
CA SER A 253 -13.38 8.50 -12.53
C SER A 253 -13.19 8.35 -11.00
N GLY A 254 -11.95 8.36 -10.47
CA GLY A 254 -11.67 8.13 -9.05
C GLY A 254 -11.44 6.67 -8.65
N ALA A 255 -11.33 5.76 -9.63
CA ALA A 255 -11.14 4.32 -9.43
C ALA A 255 -9.68 3.87 -9.45
N SER A 256 -8.69 4.77 -9.41
CA SER A 256 -7.26 4.39 -9.42
C SER A 256 -6.88 3.36 -8.35
N HIS A 257 -7.56 3.40 -7.20
CA HIS A 257 -7.36 2.47 -6.09
C HIS A 257 -7.78 1.02 -6.40
N VAL A 258 -8.64 0.82 -7.40
CA VAL A 258 -9.10 -0.50 -7.87
C VAL A 258 -8.01 -1.19 -8.70
N LEU A 259 -7.27 -0.43 -9.53
CA LEU A 259 -6.11 -0.94 -10.29
C LEU A 259 -4.89 -1.23 -9.39
N ALA A 260 -4.87 -0.66 -8.21
CA ALA A 260 -3.84 -0.95 -7.23
C ALA A 260 -4.29 -2.11 -6.35
N LEU A 261 -3.42 -3.11 -6.14
CA LEU A 261 -3.66 -4.09 -5.10
C LEU A 261 -3.87 -3.38 -3.77
N SER A 262 -5.04 -3.55 -3.19
CA SER A 262 -5.48 -2.81 -2.00
C SER A 262 -5.91 -3.74 -0.87
N GLY A 263 -6.21 -3.15 0.29
CA GLY A 263 -6.79 -3.88 1.41
C GLY A 263 -8.11 -4.57 1.10
N MET A 264 -8.89 -4.02 0.17
CA MET A 264 -10.12 -4.63 -0.30
C MET A 264 -9.85 -6.02 -0.92
N HIS A 265 -8.81 -6.16 -1.74
CA HIS A 265 -8.47 -7.43 -2.39
C HIS A 265 -8.13 -8.52 -1.37
N LEU A 266 -7.31 -8.19 -0.37
CA LEU A 266 -6.99 -9.14 0.69
C LEU A 266 -8.20 -9.40 1.60
N GLY A 267 -9.02 -8.37 1.83
CA GLY A 267 -10.28 -8.50 2.58
C GLY A 267 -11.26 -9.45 1.91
N VAL A 268 -11.34 -9.45 0.58
CA VAL A 268 -12.13 -10.39 -0.22
C VAL A 268 -11.64 -11.82 -0.04
N ILE A 269 -10.32 -12.05 -0.15
CA ILE A 269 -9.70 -13.37 0.07
C ILE A 269 -9.94 -13.84 1.52
N TYR A 270 -9.71 -12.97 2.48
CA TYR A 270 -9.96 -13.27 3.89
C TYR A 270 -11.43 -13.60 4.16
N GLY A 271 -12.36 -12.83 3.58
CA GLY A 271 -13.80 -13.04 3.69
C GLY A 271 -14.23 -14.40 3.12
N LEU A 272 -13.72 -14.77 1.95
CA LEU A 272 -13.98 -16.06 1.33
C LEU A 272 -13.53 -17.22 2.22
N LEU A 273 -12.30 -17.15 2.74
CA LEU A 273 -11.78 -18.17 3.64
C LEU A 273 -12.56 -18.23 4.96
N SER A 274 -12.94 -17.07 5.50
CA SER A 274 -13.76 -17.01 6.72
C SER A 274 -15.14 -17.63 6.54
N LEU A 275 -15.73 -17.53 5.35
CA LEU A 275 -17.02 -18.17 5.02
C LEU A 275 -16.90 -19.71 4.95
N LEU A 276 -15.77 -20.23 4.45
CA LEU A 276 -15.55 -21.69 4.36
C LEU A 276 -15.39 -22.33 5.75
N PHE A 277 -14.95 -21.58 6.76
CA PHE A 277 -14.68 -22.06 8.11
C PHE A 277 -15.63 -21.45 9.18
N VAL A 278 -16.90 -21.24 8.84
CA VAL A 278 -17.92 -20.67 9.76
C VAL A 278 -18.17 -21.55 10.99
N HIS A 279 -17.94 -22.87 10.89
CA HIS A 279 -18.17 -23.80 11.98
C HIS A 279 -17.25 -23.56 13.18
N HIS A 280 -17.84 -23.44 14.36
CA HIS A 280 -17.13 -23.05 15.60
C HIS A 280 -15.91 -23.92 15.91
N ARG A 281 -15.96 -25.23 15.66
CA ARG A 281 -14.84 -26.16 15.86
C ARG A 281 -13.63 -25.89 14.96
N MET A 282 -13.83 -25.30 13.78
CA MET A 282 -12.78 -25.04 12.79
C MET A 282 -12.34 -23.58 12.73
N ARG A 283 -12.86 -22.72 13.63
CA ARG A 283 -12.59 -21.29 13.61
C ARG A 283 -11.10 -20.95 13.75
N VAL A 284 -10.40 -21.63 14.66
CA VAL A 284 -8.95 -21.41 14.85
C VAL A 284 -8.19 -21.82 13.59
N LEU A 285 -8.46 -23.03 13.07
CA LEU A 285 -7.84 -23.52 11.84
C LEU A 285 -8.10 -22.58 10.66
N GLY A 286 -9.35 -22.10 10.51
CA GLY A 286 -9.74 -21.17 9.47
C GLY A 286 -8.99 -19.84 9.54
N GLN A 287 -8.81 -19.28 10.74
CA GLN A 287 -8.03 -18.04 10.91
C GLN A 287 -6.54 -18.24 10.63
N VAL A 288 -5.95 -19.34 11.08
CA VAL A 288 -4.54 -19.67 10.79
C VAL A 288 -4.35 -19.88 9.29
N LEU A 289 -5.22 -20.64 8.64
CA LEU A 289 -5.16 -20.87 7.20
C LEU A 289 -5.34 -19.55 6.42
N ALA A 290 -6.25 -18.69 6.84
CA ALA A 290 -6.45 -17.37 6.23
C ALA A 290 -5.17 -16.52 6.33
N MET A 291 -4.49 -16.51 7.47
CA MET A 291 -3.19 -15.82 7.62
C MET A 291 -2.14 -16.40 6.67
N VAL A 292 -2.01 -17.72 6.60
CA VAL A 292 -1.03 -18.39 5.71
C VAL A 292 -1.32 -18.03 4.24
N VAL A 293 -2.58 -18.11 3.81
CA VAL A 293 -2.98 -17.78 2.42
C VAL A 293 -2.75 -16.29 2.10
N ILE A 294 -3.05 -15.38 3.03
CA ILE A 294 -2.81 -13.94 2.86
C ILE A 294 -1.32 -13.66 2.66
N TRP A 295 -0.45 -14.25 3.47
CA TRP A 295 0.99 -14.05 3.33
C TRP A 295 1.57 -14.76 2.10
N ALA A 296 1.06 -15.95 1.74
CA ALA A 296 1.42 -16.61 0.48
C ALA A 296 1.01 -15.75 -0.74
N TYR A 297 -0.19 -15.19 -0.73
CA TYR A 297 -0.62 -14.25 -1.78
C TYR A 297 0.22 -12.97 -1.79
N ALA A 298 0.53 -12.38 -0.63
CA ALA A 298 1.37 -11.20 -0.55
C ALA A 298 2.76 -11.43 -1.16
N THR A 299 3.37 -12.60 -0.91
CA THR A 299 4.65 -12.98 -1.50
C THR A 299 4.53 -13.23 -3.01
N LEU A 300 3.46 -13.89 -3.46
CA LEU A 300 3.17 -14.15 -4.87
C LEU A 300 3.11 -12.85 -5.69
N VAL A 301 2.41 -11.84 -5.19
CA VAL A 301 2.28 -10.54 -5.87
C VAL A 301 3.50 -9.62 -5.68
N GLY A 302 4.52 -10.08 -4.93
CA GLY A 302 5.81 -9.41 -4.78
C GLY A 302 5.89 -8.41 -3.64
N MET A 303 5.01 -8.54 -2.62
CA MET A 303 4.98 -7.73 -1.39
C MET A 303 4.94 -6.21 -1.62
N PRO A 304 4.07 -5.68 -2.50
CA PRO A 304 3.95 -4.24 -2.64
C PRO A 304 3.51 -3.61 -1.31
N PRO A 305 3.91 -2.36 -1.02
CA PRO A 305 3.63 -1.71 0.27
C PRO A 305 2.15 -1.72 0.68
N SER A 306 1.24 -1.57 -0.29
CA SER A 306 -0.21 -1.61 -0.05
C SER A 306 -0.70 -2.97 0.47
N VAL A 307 -0.19 -4.06 -0.15
CA VAL A 307 -0.54 -5.44 0.24
C VAL A 307 0.06 -5.80 1.59
N LEU A 308 1.32 -5.40 1.83
CA LEU A 308 2.00 -5.63 3.10
C LEU A 308 1.23 -4.98 4.28
N ARG A 309 0.76 -3.73 4.11
CA ARG A 309 -0.08 -3.05 5.10
C ARG A 309 -1.34 -3.84 5.41
N SER A 310 -2.03 -4.24 4.37
CA SER A 310 -3.31 -4.95 4.51
C SER A 310 -3.13 -6.35 5.10
N ALA A 311 -2.09 -7.07 4.70
CA ALA A 311 -1.74 -8.37 5.28
C ALA A 311 -1.44 -8.25 6.78
N THR A 312 -0.66 -7.23 7.17
CA THR A 312 -0.37 -6.95 8.59
C THR A 312 -1.65 -6.63 9.36
N MET A 313 -2.51 -5.73 8.85
CA MET A 313 -3.77 -5.37 9.50
C MET A 313 -4.72 -6.57 9.64
N LEU A 314 -4.84 -7.41 8.59
CA LEU A 314 -5.69 -8.60 8.63
C LEU A 314 -5.13 -9.68 9.56
N THR A 315 -3.80 -9.82 9.65
CA THR A 315 -3.16 -10.71 10.63
C THR A 315 -3.48 -10.29 12.07
N ILE A 316 -3.39 -8.99 12.36
CA ILE A 316 -3.75 -8.44 13.67
C ILE A 316 -5.24 -8.65 13.93
N PHE A 317 -6.10 -8.41 12.93
CA PHE A 317 -7.53 -8.65 13.04
C PHE A 317 -7.85 -10.12 13.34
N ALA A 318 -7.23 -11.06 12.61
CA ALA A 318 -7.39 -12.49 12.84
C ALA A 318 -6.96 -12.89 14.26
N PHE A 319 -5.85 -12.34 14.74
CA PHE A 319 -5.39 -12.55 16.10
C PHE A 319 -6.35 -12.00 17.16
N VAL A 320 -6.90 -10.81 16.96
CA VAL A 320 -7.93 -10.21 17.84
C VAL A 320 -9.18 -11.09 17.88
N VAL A 321 -9.60 -11.62 16.71
CA VAL A 321 -10.74 -12.54 16.60
C VAL A 321 -10.48 -13.85 17.36
N LEU A 322 -9.26 -14.39 17.28
CA LEU A 322 -8.87 -15.61 18.00
C LEU A 322 -8.85 -15.43 19.51
N THR A 323 -8.41 -14.26 19.98
CA THR A 323 -8.35 -13.95 21.42
C THR A 323 -9.68 -13.52 22.02
N GLY A 324 -10.78 -13.49 21.23
CA GLY A 324 -12.11 -13.10 21.69
C GLY A 324 -12.25 -11.63 22.10
N ARG A 325 -11.23 -10.81 21.85
CA ARG A 325 -11.26 -9.37 22.18
C ARG A 325 -12.14 -8.59 21.19
N ARG A 326 -12.74 -7.51 21.70
CA ARG A 326 -13.57 -6.62 20.88
C ARG A 326 -12.72 -5.86 19.87
N GLN A 327 -13.29 -5.71 18.72
CA GLN A 327 -12.76 -5.39 17.38
C GLN A 327 -11.92 -4.12 17.20
N VAL A 328 -11.40 -4.06 15.95
CA VAL A 328 -10.57 -3.02 15.33
C VAL A 328 -10.79 -1.64 15.93
N SER A 329 -9.86 -1.25 16.74
CA SER A 329 -9.81 0.05 17.37
C SER A 329 -8.72 0.88 16.69
N LEU A 330 -8.73 2.17 16.95
CA LEU A 330 -7.64 3.08 16.61
C LEU A 330 -6.27 2.52 17.07
N ASN A 331 -6.27 1.76 18.16
CA ASN A 331 -5.09 1.11 18.71
C ASN A 331 -4.54 -0.01 17.79
N THR A 332 -5.42 -0.77 17.12
CA THR A 332 -5.01 -1.79 16.13
C THR A 332 -4.39 -1.16 14.90
N LEU A 333 -4.96 -0.04 14.43
CA LEU A 333 -4.41 0.73 13.32
C LEU A 333 -3.03 1.30 13.67
N ALA A 334 -2.89 1.86 14.87
CA ALA A 334 -1.62 2.38 15.37
C ALA A 334 -0.55 1.28 15.52
N PHE A 335 -0.92 0.09 16.01
CA PHE A 335 -0.01 -1.05 16.07
C PHE A 335 0.48 -1.48 14.67
N ALA A 336 -0.42 -1.52 13.68
CA ALA A 336 -0.04 -1.80 12.30
C ALA A 336 0.95 -0.75 11.75
N ALA A 337 0.75 0.53 12.08
CA ALA A 337 1.69 1.60 11.71
C ALA A 337 3.06 1.39 12.34
N VAL A 338 3.11 1.08 13.65
CA VAL A 338 4.35 0.81 14.37
C VAL A 338 5.12 -0.34 13.72
N VAL A 339 4.46 -1.46 13.44
CA VAL A 339 5.11 -2.62 12.82
C VAL A 339 5.70 -2.26 11.46
N GLN A 340 4.95 -1.53 10.63
CA GLN A 340 5.44 -1.17 9.29
C GLN A 340 6.57 -0.16 9.32
N LEU A 341 6.46 0.87 10.17
CA LEU A 341 7.52 1.88 10.33
C LEU A 341 8.78 1.31 11.00
N ALA A 342 8.65 0.28 11.82
CA ALA A 342 9.78 -0.47 12.35
C ALA A 342 10.52 -1.26 11.25
N ILE A 343 9.78 -1.84 10.28
CA ILE A 343 10.36 -2.57 9.16
C ILE A 343 11.00 -1.61 8.14
N ASN A 344 10.25 -0.57 7.73
CA ASN A 344 10.72 0.43 6.79
C ASN A 344 10.27 1.84 7.24
N PRO A 345 11.13 2.60 7.93
CA PRO A 345 10.80 3.94 8.43
C PRO A 345 10.51 4.93 7.30
N LEU A 346 11.12 4.75 6.12
CA LEU A 346 10.89 5.61 4.96
C LEU A 346 9.47 5.51 4.41
N SER A 347 8.72 4.46 4.77
CA SER A 347 7.30 4.34 4.42
C SER A 347 6.44 5.52 4.92
N LEU A 348 6.92 6.25 5.93
CA LEU A 348 6.26 7.46 6.42
C LEU A 348 6.03 8.51 5.30
N TRP A 349 6.94 8.59 4.35
CA TRP A 349 6.87 9.50 3.20
C TRP A 349 6.26 8.86 1.94
N ASP A 350 5.92 7.57 1.98
CA ASP A 350 5.20 6.92 0.89
C ASP A 350 3.75 7.44 0.83
N VAL A 351 3.41 8.05 -0.30
CA VAL A 351 2.05 8.56 -0.56
C VAL A 351 1.00 7.47 -0.37
N GLY A 352 1.31 6.25 -0.83
CA GLY A 352 0.42 5.10 -0.66
C GLY A 352 0.23 4.72 0.81
N PHE A 353 1.28 4.80 1.64
CA PHE A 353 1.18 4.58 3.08
C PHE A 353 0.27 5.64 3.72
N GLN A 354 0.56 6.92 3.46
CA GLN A 354 -0.20 8.04 4.03
C GLN A 354 -1.69 7.95 3.68
N MET A 355 -2.01 7.78 2.39
CA MET A 355 -3.40 7.68 1.92
C MET A 355 -4.13 6.48 2.52
N SER A 356 -3.46 5.32 2.61
CA SER A 356 -4.09 4.10 3.14
C SER A 356 -4.40 4.22 4.63
N PHE A 357 -3.47 4.75 5.44
CA PHE A 357 -3.72 4.94 6.88
C PHE A 357 -4.76 6.02 7.14
N LEU A 358 -4.75 7.12 6.38
CA LEU A 358 -5.76 8.17 6.45
C LEU A 358 -7.15 7.66 6.04
N ALA A 359 -7.24 6.85 4.97
CA ALA A 359 -8.51 6.25 4.57
C ALA A 359 -9.11 5.38 5.68
N VAL A 360 -8.31 4.47 6.26
CA VAL A 360 -8.77 3.61 7.37
C VAL A 360 -9.10 4.43 8.62
N LEU A 361 -8.28 5.43 8.94
CA LEU A 361 -8.55 6.36 10.04
C LEU A 361 -9.88 7.09 9.85
N GLY A 362 -10.11 7.64 8.64
CA GLY A 362 -11.37 8.29 8.28
C GLY A 362 -12.57 7.35 8.41
N ILE A 363 -12.45 6.12 7.92
CA ILE A 363 -13.50 5.11 8.04
C ILE A 363 -13.77 4.78 9.51
N VAL A 364 -12.74 4.56 10.33
CA VAL A 364 -12.91 4.22 11.76
C VAL A 364 -13.53 5.38 12.52
N MET A 365 -13.08 6.61 12.30
CA MET A 365 -13.56 7.79 13.03
C MET A 365 -14.97 8.22 12.58
N LEU A 366 -15.20 8.28 11.27
CA LEU A 366 -16.48 8.76 10.72
C LEU A 366 -17.56 7.66 10.70
N ASN A 367 -17.20 6.38 10.55
CA ASN A 367 -18.19 5.30 10.58
C ASN A 367 -18.89 5.19 11.94
N LEU A 368 -18.20 5.47 13.04
CA LEU A 368 -18.80 5.58 14.37
C LEU A 368 -19.90 6.67 14.42
N ARG A 369 -19.69 7.76 13.67
CA ARG A 369 -20.62 8.88 13.60
C ARG A 369 -21.75 8.68 12.59
N LEU A 370 -21.40 8.16 11.42
CA LEU A 370 -22.37 7.89 10.35
C LEU A 370 -23.25 6.67 10.65
N ARG A 371 -22.94 5.89 11.70
CA ARG A 371 -23.77 4.79 12.16
C ARG A 371 -25.10 5.29 12.72
N ASP A 372 -25.07 6.44 13.42
CA ASP A 372 -26.25 7.05 14.07
C ASP A 372 -27.02 7.95 13.10
N VAL A 373 -26.45 8.30 11.92
CA VAL A 373 -27.23 8.88 10.82
C VAL A 373 -28.18 7.81 10.33
N ALA A 374 -29.41 7.89 10.81
CA ALA A 374 -30.45 6.90 10.61
C ALA A 374 -30.53 6.47 9.13
N THR A 375 -30.31 5.20 8.88
CA THR A 375 -30.81 4.63 7.63
C THR A 375 -32.30 4.91 7.60
N PRO A 376 -32.80 5.70 6.62
CA PRO A 376 -34.24 5.93 6.53
C PRO A 376 -35.00 4.62 6.62
N ILE A 377 -36.08 4.58 7.39
CA ILE A 377 -36.81 3.33 7.71
C ILE A 377 -37.17 2.56 6.43
N TRP A 378 -37.49 3.27 5.34
CA TRP A 378 -37.77 2.68 4.03
C TRP A 378 -36.53 2.06 3.36
N LEU A 379 -35.30 2.57 3.62
CA LEU A 379 -34.04 2.00 3.14
C LEU A 379 -33.64 0.73 3.91
N SER A 380 -34.10 0.59 5.15
CA SER A 380 -33.75 -0.55 6.01
C SER A 380 -34.38 -1.87 5.60
N ARG A 381 -35.46 -1.83 4.79
CA ARG A 381 -36.25 -3.01 4.39
C ARG A 381 -35.49 -3.95 3.43
N TRP A 382 -34.61 -3.44 2.59
CA TRP A 382 -33.93 -4.22 1.54
C TRP A 382 -32.44 -4.41 1.88
N ARG A 383 -32.00 -5.67 1.96
CA ARG A 383 -30.58 -6.00 2.27
C ARG A 383 -29.58 -5.37 1.30
N VAL A 384 -29.91 -5.36 -0.01
CA VAL A 384 -29.07 -4.78 -1.07
C VAL A 384 -28.92 -3.28 -0.88
N ILE A 385 -30.01 -2.58 -0.60
CA ILE A 385 -29.99 -1.11 -0.42
C ILE A 385 -29.20 -0.73 0.83
N ARG A 386 -29.34 -1.49 1.93
CA ARG A 386 -28.50 -1.30 3.14
C ARG A 386 -27.02 -1.49 2.85
N TRP A 387 -26.67 -2.49 2.05
CA TRP A 387 -25.30 -2.74 1.66
C TRP A 387 -24.77 -1.60 0.80
N MET A 388 -25.52 -1.15 -0.22
CA MET A 388 -25.15 0.01 -1.05
C MET A 388 -24.99 1.29 -0.21
N TRP A 389 -25.88 1.53 0.74
CA TRP A 389 -25.79 2.68 1.65
C TRP A 389 -24.54 2.61 2.55
N SER A 390 -24.21 1.42 3.03
CA SER A 390 -22.95 1.20 3.76
C SER A 390 -21.72 1.52 2.90
N LEU A 391 -21.75 1.17 1.63
CA LEU A 391 -20.68 1.43 0.66
C LEU A 391 -20.52 2.93 0.41
N VAL A 392 -21.63 3.68 0.29
CA VAL A 392 -21.62 5.16 0.19
C VAL A 392 -20.99 5.78 1.43
N LYS A 393 -21.40 5.34 2.64
CA LYS A 393 -20.83 5.87 3.90
C LYS A 393 -19.33 5.63 4.00
N VAL A 394 -18.88 4.42 3.70
CA VAL A 394 -17.45 4.07 3.72
C VAL A 394 -16.67 4.86 2.68
N SER A 395 -17.19 4.99 1.46
CA SER A 395 -16.55 5.77 0.38
C SER A 395 -16.43 7.24 0.74
N LEU A 396 -17.49 7.83 1.30
CA LEU A 396 -17.48 9.23 1.74
C LEU A 396 -16.47 9.45 2.88
N ALA A 397 -16.46 8.58 3.88
CA ALA A 397 -15.55 8.66 5.00
C ALA A 397 -14.07 8.56 4.56
N ALA A 398 -13.76 7.62 3.66
CA ALA A 398 -12.43 7.48 3.10
C ALA A 398 -12.03 8.70 2.27
N GLN A 399 -12.92 9.18 1.40
CA GLN A 399 -12.63 10.31 0.51
C GLN A 399 -12.41 11.60 1.29
N ILE A 400 -13.22 11.91 2.30
CA ILE A 400 -13.03 13.10 3.15
C ILE A 400 -11.65 13.10 3.79
N ALA A 401 -11.20 11.95 4.29
CA ALA A 401 -9.90 11.83 4.93
C ALA A 401 -8.72 11.91 3.94
N VAL A 402 -8.90 11.41 2.73
CA VAL A 402 -7.81 11.30 1.73
C VAL A 402 -7.76 12.52 0.80
N ALA A 403 -8.88 13.24 0.60
CA ALA A 403 -9.00 14.32 -0.37
C ALA A 403 -7.92 15.41 -0.24
N PRO A 404 -7.59 15.96 0.97
CA PRO A 404 -6.59 17.00 1.08
C PRO A 404 -5.22 16.54 0.55
N LEU A 405 -4.84 15.31 0.87
CA LEU A 405 -3.57 14.74 0.46
C LEU A 405 -3.56 14.37 -1.04
N SER A 406 -4.69 13.89 -1.56
CA SER A 406 -4.85 13.60 -2.99
C SER A 406 -4.71 14.86 -3.84
N MET A 407 -5.34 15.96 -3.44
CA MET A 407 -5.21 17.26 -4.10
C MET A 407 -3.76 17.79 -4.04
N TYR A 408 -3.08 17.61 -2.90
CA TYR A 408 -1.71 18.04 -2.70
C TYR A 408 -0.72 17.30 -3.63
N TYR A 409 -0.80 15.95 -3.70
CA TYR A 409 0.17 15.17 -4.48
C TYR A 409 -0.17 15.06 -5.96
N PHE A 410 -1.44 14.99 -6.31
CA PHE A 410 -1.88 14.71 -7.68
C PHE A 410 -2.48 15.94 -8.38
N GLY A 411 -2.85 16.99 -7.63
CA GLY A 411 -3.49 18.18 -8.19
C GLY A 411 -4.85 17.91 -8.81
N THR A 412 -5.52 16.81 -8.41
CA THR A 412 -6.78 16.36 -9.01
C THR A 412 -7.78 15.94 -7.95
N PHE A 413 -9.07 16.15 -8.23
CA PHE A 413 -10.17 15.67 -7.40
C PHE A 413 -11.27 15.07 -8.27
N PRO A 414 -11.56 13.75 -8.15
CA PRO A 414 -12.64 13.10 -8.90
C PRO A 414 -13.99 13.43 -8.26
N CYS A 415 -14.89 14.08 -9.03
CA CYS A 415 -16.18 14.52 -8.51
C CYS A 415 -17.21 13.38 -8.41
N TYR A 416 -17.16 12.43 -9.33
CA TYR A 416 -18.12 11.31 -9.37
C TYR A 416 -17.65 10.05 -8.63
N PHE A 417 -16.71 10.18 -7.68
CA PHE A 417 -16.13 9.06 -6.95
C PHE A 417 -17.17 8.17 -6.25
N LEU A 418 -18.29 8.73 -5.78
CA LEU A 418 -19.38 7.95 -5.15
C LEU A 418 -20.06 7.02 -6.16
N LEU A 419 -20.44 7.58 -7.32
CA LEU A 419 -21.05 6.80 -8.41
C LEU A 419 -20.08 5.73 -8.93
N THR A 420 -18.83 6.12 -9.11
CA THR A 420 -17.75 5.22 -9.49
C THR A 420 -17.58 4.06 -8.52
N ASN A 421 -17.51 4.33 -7.22
CA ASN A 421 -17.33 3.29 -6.20
C ASN A 421 -18.54 2.35 -6.11
N LEU A 422 -19.74 2.87 -6.36
CA LEU A 422 -20.96 2.07 -6.36
C LEU A 422 -20.98 1.01 -7.48
N ILE A 423 -20.28 1.27 -8.59
CA ILE A 423 -20.15 0.35 -9.74
C ILE A 423 -18.85 -0.45 -9.61
N ALA A 424 -17.73 0.24 -9.40
CA ALA A 424 -16.40 -0.37 -9.45
C ALA A 424 -16.14 -1.37 -8.31
N VAL A 425 -16.60 -1.08 -7.08
CA VAL A 425 -16.33 -1.95 -5.93
C VAL A 425 -17.06 -3.30 -6.05
N PRO A 426 -18.37 -3.37 -6.37
CA PRO A 426 -19.04 -4.65 -6.60
C PRO A 426 -18.44 -5.48 -7.74
N LEU A 427 -18.18 -4.82 -8.89
CA LEU A 427 -17.57 -5.50 -10.03
C LEU A 427 -16.17 -6.00 -9.71
N ALA A 428 -15.36 -5.19 -9.02
CA ALA A 428 -14.04 -5.60 -8.58
C ALA A 428 -14.07 -6.82 -7.66
N MET A 429 -15.00 -6.87 -6.71
CA MET A 429 -15.19 -8.03 -5.84
C MET A 429 -15.56 -9.28 -6.63
N LEU A 430 -16.51 -9.17 -7.57
CA LEU A 430 -16.91 -10.29 -8.43
C LEU A 430 -15.77 -10.78 -9.31
N ILE A 431 -15.05 -9.86 -9.98
CA ILE A 431 -13.86 -10.17 -10.78
C ILE A 431 -12.84 -10.95 -9.93
N LEU A 432 -12.57 -10.50 -8.69
CA LEU A 432 -11.62 -11.16 -7.80
C LEU A 432 -12.07 -12.58 -7.42
N TYR A 433 -13.33 -12.76 -6.99
CA TYR A 433 -13.82 -14.08 -6.61
C TYR A 433 -13.80 -15.06 -7.78
N ILE A 434 -14.28 -14.62 -8.95
CA ILE A 434 -14.33 -15.48 -10.13
C ILE A 434 -12.92 -15.75 -10.68
N SER A 435 -12.00 -14.78 -10.58
CA SER A 435 -10.60 -14.99 -10.96
C SER A 435 -9.88 -16.02 -10.07
N VAL A 436 -10.17 -16.07 -8.77
CA VAL A 436 -9.65 -17.13 -7.90
C VAL A 436 -10.11 -18.51 -8.41
N ILE A 437 -11.39 -18.64 -8.76
CA ILE A 437 -11.93 -19.88 -9.35
C ILE A 437 -11.23 -20.18 -10.69
N MET A 438 -11.04 -19.18 -11.55
CA MET A 438 -10.33 -19.32 -12.83
C MET A 438 -8.91 -19.87 -12.64
N TYR A 439 -8.15 -19.36 -11.66
CA TYR A 439 -6.78 -19.83 -11.39
C TYR A 439 -6.78 -21.26 -10.81
N LEU A 440 -7.75 -21.61 -9.97
CA LEU A 440 -7.89 -22.96 -9.41
C LEU A 440 -8.27 -24.00 -10.49
N LEU A 441 -9.01 -23.60 -11.52
CA LEU A 441 -9.41 -24.45 -12.64
C LEU A 441 -8.33 -24.61 -13.72
N GLY A 442 -7.10 -24.16 -13.47
CA GLY A 442 -6.00 -24.21 -14.44
C GLY A 442 -5.66 -25.60 -15.00
N PHE A 443 -6.06 -26.69 -14.29
CA PHE A 443 -5.95 -28.07 -14.76
C PHE A 443 -7.07 -28.48 -15.74
N TRP A 444 -8.16 -27.71 -15.85
CA TRP A 444 -9.32 -28.00 -16.70
C TRP A 444 -9.55 -26.88 -17.71
N VAL A 445 -8.80 -26.92 -18.81
CA VAL A 445 -8.68 -25.83 -19.80
C VAL A 445 -10.04 -25.35 -20.33
N TRP A 446 -10.99 -26.27 -20.61
CA TRP A 446 -12.32 -25.89 -21.11
C TRP A 446 -13.13 -25.09 -20.09
N MET A 447 -13.21 -25.56 -18.83
CA MET A 447 -13.89 -24.82 -17.76
C MET A 447 -13.22 -23.50 -17.44
N GLN A 448 -11.89 -23.48 -17.43
CA GLN A 448 -11.10 -22.25 -17.26
C GLN A 448 -11.45 -21.23 -18.33
N GLY A 449 -11.64 -21.66 -19.59
CA GLY A 449 -12.00 -20.80 -20.72
C GLY A 449 -13.36 -20.12 -20.53
N ILE A 450 -14.37 -20.85 -20.07
CA ILE A 450 -15.71 -20.30 -19.77
C ILE A 450 -15.61 -19.23 -18.66
N VAL A 451 -14.92 -19.57 -17.57
CA VAL A 451 -14.76 -18.65 -16.45
C VAL A 451 -13.94 -17.43 -16.85
N ALA A 452 -12.89 -17.60 -17.65
CA ALA A 452 -12.07 -16.53 -18.18
C ALA A 452 -12.87 -15.56 -19.07
N THR A 453 -13.76 -16.10 -19.92
CA THR A 453 -14.67 -15.27 -20.74
C THR A 453 -15.61 -14.43 -19.86
N CYS A 454 -16.15 -15.02 -18.80
CA CYS A 454 -17.00 -14.32 -17.85
C CYS A 454 -16.24 -13.18 -17.13
N VAL A 455 -15.02 -13.45 -16.65
CA VAL A 455 -14.14 -12.44 -16.04
C VAL A 455 -13.80 -11.32 -17.03
N GLY A 456 -13.48 -11.68 -18.29
CA GLY A 456 -13.19 -10.74 -19.35
C GLY A 456 -14.36 -9.82 -19.66
N TRP A 457 -15.57 -10.36 -19.73
CA TRP A 457 -16.79 -9.58 -19.92
C TRP A 457 -17.04 -8.59 -18.76
N MET A 458 -16.87 -9.05 -17.51
CA MET A 458 -17.01 -8.17 -16.32
C MET A 458 -15.96 -7.06 -16.31
N ALA A 459 -14.71 -7.37 -16.67
CA ALA A 459 -13.64 -6.38 -16.76
C ALA A 459 -13.90 -5.37 -17.89
N THR A 460 -14.43 -5.82 -19.02
CA THR A 460 -14.85 -4.93 -20.13
C THR A 460 -16.00 -4.02 -19.68
N LEU A 461 -17.01 -4.57 -18.99
CA LEU A 461 -18.12 -3.78 -18.44
C LEU A 461 -17.60 -2.72 -17.45
N MET A 462 -16.64 -3.07 -16.60
CA MET A 462 -16.02 -2.11 -15.69
C MET A 462 -15.26 -1.03 -16.45
N ASN A 463 -14.45 -1.39 -17.46
CA ASN A 463 -13.70 -0.44 -18.27
C ASN A 463 -14.62 0.55 -19.01
N THR A 464 -15.69 0.06 -19.64
CA THR A 464 -16.65 0.90 -20.35
C THR A 464 -17.44 1.81 -19.41
N SER A 465 -17.89 1.30 -18.28
CA SER A 465 -18.61 2.10 -17.27
C SER A 465 -17.73 3.22 -16.71
N LEU A 466 -16.48 2.91 -16.35
CA LEU A 466 -15.54 3.90 -15.82
C LEU A 466 -15.07 4.88 -16.88
N GLY A 467 -14.89 4.43 -18.14
CA GLY A 467 -14.60 5.28 -19.27
C GLY A 467 -15.74 6.26 -19.54
N PHE A 468 -16.99 5.81 -19.48
CA PHE A 468 -18.17 6.66 -19.59
C PHE A 468 -18.22 7.71 -18.47
N ILE A 469 -18.04 7.31 -17.21
CA ILE A 469 -18.02 8.27 -16.08
C ILE A 469 -16.88 9.28 -16.25
N ALA A 470 -15.70 8.83 -16.70
CA ALA A 470 -14.56 9.71 -16.94
C ALA A 470 -14.78 10.72 -18.07
N SER A 471 -15.67 10.42 -19.04
CA SER A 471 -16.03 11.33 -20.14
C SER A 471 -17.11 12.35 -19.79
N LEU A 472 -17.79 12.21 -18.64
CA LEU A 472 -18.81 13.16 -18.21
C LEU A 472 -18.20 14.53 -17.91
N PRO A 473 -18.92 15.63 -18.18
CA PRO A 473 -18.44 16.97 -17.87
C PRO A 473 -18.22 17.13 -16.35
N GLY A 474 -17.07 17.67 -15.98
CA GLY A 474 -16.71 17.82 -14.56
C GLY A 474 -16.34 16.51 -13.82
N ALA A 475 -16.04 15.42 -14.54
CA ALA A 475 -15.67 14.15 -13.91
C ALA A 475 -14.49 14.28 -12.98
N CYS A 476 -13.52 15.10 -13.32
CA CYS A 476 -12.35 15.36 -12.51
C CYS A 476 -11.98 16.84 -12.56
N MET A 477 -11.77 17.44 -11.41
CA MET A 477 -11.16 18.77 -11.31
C MET A 477 -9.64 18.61 -11.42
N TYR A 478 -9.03 19.29 -12.39
CA TYR A 478 -7.59 19.31 -12.64
C TYR A 478 -6.98 20.65 -12.25
N GLY A 479 -5.65 20.67 -12.04
CA GLY A 479 -4.93 21.93 -11.79
C GLY A 479 -5.15 22.50 -10.38
N ILE A 480 -5.52 21.66 -9.42
CA ILE A 480 -5.64 22.07 -8.02
C ILE A 480 -4.23 22.20 -7.43
N HIS A 481 -3.82 23.44 -7.15
CA HIS A 481 -2.53 23.71 -6.52
C HIS A 481 -2.75 24.13 -5.07
N ILE A 482 -2.46 23.23 -4.13
CA ILE A 482 -2.51 23.49 -2.70
C ILE A 482 -1.14 23.29 -2.07
N ASN A 483 -0.79 24.19 -1.14
CA ASN A 483 0.47 24.13 -0.41
C ASN A 483 0.34 23.28 0.86
N ALA A 484 1.45 22.81 1.41
CA ALA A 484 1.46 22.03 2.65
C ALA A 484 0.72 22.73 3.80
N ARG A 485 0.81 24.07 3.93
CA ARG A 485 0.09 24.85 4.95
C ARG A 485 -1.43 24.73 4.80
N GLN A 486 -1.94 24.75 3.56
CA GLN A 486 -3.37 24.58 3.26
C GLN A 486 -3.84 23.16 3.59
N VAL A 487 -3.02 22.15 3.32
CA VAL A 487 -3.32 20.76 3.71
C VAL A 487 -3.48 20.64 5.23
N TRP A 488 -2.54 21.22 6.00
CA TRP A 488 -2.64 21.23 7.47
C TRP A 488 -3.88 21.97 7.95
N LEU A 489 -4.23 23.09 7.33
CA LEU A 489 -5.45 23.83 7.64
C LEU A 489 -6.71 23.01 7.36
N MET A 490 -6.76 22.31 6.23
CA MET A 490 -7.88 21.41 5.89
C MET A 490 -8.03 20.29 6.93
N TYR A 491 -6.94 19.64 7.35
CA TYR A 491 -7.02 18.64 8.41
C TYR A 491 -7.39 19.22 9.77
N ALA A 492 -6.94 20.42 10.11
CA ALA A 492 -7.35 21.12 11.32
C ALA A 492 -8.86 21.42 11.31
N LEU A 493 -9.40 21.89 10.18
CA LEU A 493 -10.85 22.13 10.02
C LEU A 493 -11.65 20.82 10.13
N LEU A 494 -11.19 19.72 9.51
CA LEU A 494 -11.82 18.43 9.63
C LEU A 494 -11.82 17.93 11.09
N LEU A 495 -10.72 18.12 11.80
CA LEU A 495 -10.63 17.77 13.23
C LEU A 495 -11.58 18.61 14.07
N VAL A 496 -11.64 19.92 13.86
CA VAL A 496 -12.56 20.81 14.57
C VAL A 496 -14.01 20.41 14.30
N ALA A 497 -14.37 20.18 13.04
CA ALA A 497 -15.72 19.71 12.66
C ALA A 497 -16.07 18.38 13.36
N TYR A 498 -15.13 17.44 13.41
CA TYR A 498 -15.30 16.18 14.13
C TYR A 498 -15.50 16.39 15.63
N LEU A 499 -14.69 17.24 16.26
CA LEU A 499 -14.79 17.54 17.70
C LEU A 499 -16.10 18.28 18.03
N MET A 500 -16.52 19.22 17.18
CA MET A 500 -17.81 19.91 17.34
C MET A 500 -18.99 18.94 17.26
N SER A 501 -18.99 18.05 16.26
CA SER A 501 -20.02 17.02 16.14
C SER A 501 -20.06 16.10 17.38
N TYR A 502 -18.88 15.77 17.92
CA TYR A 502 -18.75 14.99 19.16
C TYR A 502 -19.36 15.72 20.37
N TYR A 503 -19.07 17.00 20.50
CA TYR A 503 -19.56 17.80 21.62
C TYR A 503 -21.09 17.98 21.58
N ILE A 504 -21.63 18.28 20.40
CA ILE A 504 -23.09 18.45 20.19
C ILE A 504 -23.84 17.17 20.56
N GLU A 505 -23.37 16.01 20.09
CA GLU A 505 -24.00 14.73 20.41
C GLU A 505 -23.99 14.43 21.91
N ARG A 506 -22.85 14.62 22.55
CA ARG A 506 -22.71 14.41 24.00
C ARG A 506 -23.65 15.33 24.80
N ARG A 507 -23.83 16.58 24.35
CA ARG A 507 -24.77 17.52 24.96
C ARG A 507 -26.21 17.06 24.79
N ASN A 508 -26.58 16.57 23.62
CA ASN A 508 -27.94 16.07 23.35
C ASN A 508 -28.28 14.85 24.19
N ILE A 509 -27.33 13.93 24.41
CA ILE A 509 -27.52 12.76 25.28
C ILE A 509 -27.71 13.20 26.74
N THR A 510 -26.91 14.16 27.23
CA THR A 510 -27.03 14.67 28.62
C THR A 510 -28.33 15.44 28.84
N THR A 511 -28.81 16.21 27.87
CA THR A 511 -30.10 16.90 27.95
C THR A 511 -31.28 15.94 27.90
N ALA A 512 -31.23 14.91 27.05
CA ALA A 512 -32.25 13.87 26.97
C ALA A 512 -32.35 13.03 28.27
N SER A 513 -31.20 12.70 28.89
CA SER A 513 -31.17 11.98 30.16
C SER A 513 -31.69 12.84 31.33
N ARG A 514 -31.43 14.14 31.34
CA ARG A 514 -32.00 15.06 32.35
C ARG A 514 -33.51 15.22 32.19
N SER A 515 -34.01 15.39 30.97
CA SER A 515 -35.45 15.50 30.71
C SER A 515 -36.23 14.19 31.00
N ALA A 516 -35.58 13.04 30.96
CA ALA A 516 -36.17 11.76 31.35
C ALA A 516 -36.19 11.60 32.88
N LEU A 517 -35.17 12.11 33.60
CA LEU A 517 -35.15 12.13 35.07
C LEU A 517 -36.15 13.15 35.66
N ASP A 518 -36.39 14.29 35.00
CA ASP A 518 -37.36 15.29 35.42
C ASP A 518 -38.82 14.86 35.19
N LYS A 519 -39.07 13.75 34.48
CA LYS A 519 -40.40 13.16 34.23
C LYS A 519 -40.71 11.94 35.09
N LEU A 520 -39.76 11.46 35.89
CA LEU A 520 -39.92 10.43 36.93
C LEU A 520 -40.06 11.04 38.30
#